data_0356dff14592188c96f5034d92111e6a
#
_entry.id   0356dff14592188c96f5034d92111e6a
#
_cell.length_a   1.000
_cell.length_b   1.000
_cell.length_c   1.000
_cell.angle_alpha   90.00
_cell.angle_beta   90.00
_cell.angle_gamma   90.00
#
_symmetry.space_group_name_H-M   'P 1'
#
loop_
_entity.id
_entity.type
_entity.pdbx_description
1 polymer ?
#
loop_
_entity_poly.entity_id
_entity_poly.type
_entity_poly.pdbx_seq_one_letter_code
_entity_poly.pdbx_strand_id
1 'polypeptide(L)'
;MRVLVVCPVHDPRDARIAEREIPALLAAGHDVTQAGPFTAVGAIAQPGVRPIDIPRSVGRKRARALRHTRRMLREQAPHHDIVLLHSPDAVIAASGLDHAGIVWDVHEDTAAAVGTKPWLPRALAAPAAWSIRAGEAWAERNVHLLLAEHSYADRFARSHPVVPNSVFVPDAVPRPERGRVVYLGSVTRARGARELIEVGRLLADGPAIRVDVIGGAGPEVLGDVEVARDRGWIAWHGYVKNSVALSLVDGATAGLSLLHDEPNYRHSMPTKLLEYLAHGVPFVSTPLPLAVELAEVSGGGIIVPFGDLGAAYDAIVELNADDDRRQKMADIGREWVRANANWAIDGAAFIRQLEEWARG
;
A
#
# COMPACT_ATOMS: atom_id res chain seq x y z
N MET A 1 15.56 -21.36 -2.56
CA MET A 1 14.64 -21.40 -3.73
C MET A 1 15.06 -20.34 -4.76
N ARG A 2 14.68 -20.55 -5.99
CA ARG A 2 14.71 -19.56 -7.08
C ARG A 2 13.29 -19.03 -7.25
N VAL A 3 13.10 -17.73 -7.03
CA VAL A 3 11.77 -17.09 -7.05
C VAL A 3 11.68 -16.09 -8.21
N LEU A 4 10.67 -16.24 -9.07
CA LEU A 4 10.33 -15.31 -10.13
C LEU A 4 9.18 -14.42 -9.68
N VAL A 5 9.46 -13.17 -9.39
CA VAL A 5 8.47 -12.13 -9.02
C VAL A 5 8.00 -11.42 -10.29
N VAL A 6 6.69 -11.40 -10.57
CA VAL A 6 6.14 -10.90 -11.84
C VAL A 6 5.12 -9.79 -11.59
N CYS A 7 5.48 -8.56 -11.93
CA CYS A 7 4.67 -7.35 -11.69
C CYS A 7 4.48 -6.50 -12.97
N PRO A 8 3.71 -6.96 -13.98
CA PRO A 8 3.59 -6.25 -15.26
C PRO A 8 2.78 -4.96 -15.19
N VAL A 9 1.96 -4.76 -14.16
CA VAL A 9 1.09 -3.59 -13.98
C VAL A 9 1.72 -2.58 -13.04
N HIS A 10 2.23 -3.05 -11.89
CA HIS A 10 2.77 -2.23 -10.81
C HIS A 10 4.15 -1.64 -11.18
N ASP A 11 4.51 -0.58 -10.48
CA ASP A 11 5.89 -0.09 -10.48
C ASP A 11 6.76 -1.16 -9.80
N PRO A 12 7.94 -1.52 -10.36
CA PRO A 12 8.86 -2.46 -9.69
C PRO A 12 9.29 -2.02 -8.28
N ARG A 13 9.09 -0.74 -7.95
CA ARG A 13 9.35 -0.13 -6.63
C ARG A 13 8.13 -0.13 -5.71
N ASP A 14 7.06 -0.83 -6.05
CA ASP A 14 5.89 -0.97 -5.18
C ASP A 14 6.32 -1.42 -3.78
N ALA A 15 5.78 -0.77 -2.74
CA ALA A 15 6.24 -0.96 -1.37
C ALA A 15 6.06 -2.39 -0.85
N ARG A 16 4.98 -3.10 -1.24
CA ARG A 16 4.80 -4.50 -0.86
C ARG A 16 5.85 -5.38 -1.52
N ILE A 17 6.08 -5.19 -2.81
CA ILE A 17 7.02 -5.99 -3.59
C ILE A 17 8.47 -5.64 -3.23
N ALA A 18 8.84 -4.35 -3.37
CA ALA A 18 10.23 -3.90 -3.29
C ALA A 18 10.73 -3.68 -1.86
N GLU A 19 9.87 -3.27 -0.94
CA GLU A 19 10.33 -2.92 0.41
C GLU A 19 10.03 -4.03 1.43
N ARG A 20 9.22 -5.04 1.07
CA ARG A 20 8.80 -6.12 1.97
C ARG A 20 9.16 -7.49 1.45
N GLU A 21 8.52 -7.96 0.37
CA GLU A 21 8.64 -9.34 -0.09
C GLU A 21 10.02 -9.68 -0.66
N ILE A 22 10.55 -8.86 -1.56
CA ILE A 22 11.89 -9.08 -2.14
C ILE A 22 12.98 -9.04 -1.08
N PRO A 23 13.05 -8.05 -0.17
CA PRO A 23 14.02 -8.07 0.92
C PRO A 23 13.90 -9.27 1.84
N ALA A 24 12.66 -9.74 2.14
CA ALA A 24 12.47 -10.95 2.94
C ALA A 24 13.00 -12.21 2.22
N LEU A 25 12.75 -12.34 0.91
CA LEU A 25 13.29 -13.42 0.09
C LEU A 25 14.82 -13.43 0.07
N LEU A 26 15.44 -12.27 -0.16
CA LEU A 26 16.91 -12.12 -0.18
C LEU A 26 17.52 -12.42 1.20
N ALA A 27 16.91 -11.93 2.28
CA ALA A 27 17.35 -12.18 3.66
C ALA A 27 17.26 -13.66 4.04
N ALA A 28 16.28 -14.40 3.49
CA ALA A 28 16.16 -15.85 3.64
C ALA A 28 17.14 -16.64 2.73
N GLY A 29 18.01 -15.96 1.96
CA GLY A 29 19.00 -16.60 1.09
C GLY A 29 18.43 -17.17 -0.21
N HIS A 30 17.31 -16.64 -0.68
CA HIS A 30 16.70 -17.08 -1.93
C HIS A 30 17.20 -16.25 -3.13
N ASP A 31 17.30 -16.89 -4.31
CA ASP A 31 17.63 -16.24 -5.56
C ASP A 31 16.39 -15.58 -6.14
N VAL A 32 16.41 -14.27 -6.33
CA VAL A 32 15.25 -13.50 -6.80
C VAL A 32 15.48 -12.97 -8.21
N THR A 33 14.53 -13.28 -9.08
CA THR A 33 14.38 -12.66 -10.42
C THR A 33 13.12 -11.82 -10.41
N GLN A 34 13.18 -10.53 -10.76
CA GLN A 34 12.01 -9.65 -10.84
C GLN A 34 11.73 -9.27 -12.29
N ALA A 35 10.57 -9.67 -12.79
CA ALA A 35 10.06 -9.26 -14.11
C ALA A 35 9.07 -8.09 -13.91
N GLY A 36 9.45 -6.92 -14.40
CA GLY A 36 8.66 -5.69 -14.25
C GLY A 36 8.96 -4.66 -15.33
N PRO A 37 8.17 -3.57 -15.42
CA PRO A 37 8.32 -2.55 -16.47
C PRO A 37 9.41 -1.52 -16.12
N PHE A 38 10.64 -1.98 -15.86
CA PHE A 38 11.76 -1.16 -15.41
C PHE A 38 12.04 0.03 -16.31
N THR A 39 12.21 -0.22 -17.62
CA THR A 39 12.45 0.84 -18.61
C THR A 39 11.28 1.80 -18.71
N ALA A 40 10.05 1.29 -18.65
CA ALA A 40 8.84 2.12 -18.84
C ALA A 40 8.61 3.13 -17.70
N VAL A 41 9.13 2.85 -16.50
CA VAL A 41 8.98 3.71 -15.30
C VAL A 41 10.30 4.31 -14.80
N GLY A 42 11.41 4.06 -15.52
CA GLY A 42 12.74 4.55 -15.13
C GLY A 42 13.21 3.98 -13.78
N ALA A 43 12.88 2.70 -13.51
CA ALA A 43 13.29 2.01 -12.29
C ALA A 43 14.58 1.21 -12.52
N ILE A 44 15.33 1.00 -11.43
CA ILE A 44 16.49 0.12 -11.38
C ILE A 44 16.18 -0.99 -10.38
N ALA A 45 16.58 -2.21 -10.68
CA ALA A 45 16.41 -3.33 -9.76
C ALA A 45 17.27 -3.15 -8.50
N GLN A 46 16.82 -3.75 -7.41
CA GLN A 46 17.55 -3.74 -6.15
C GLN A 46 18.82 -4.59 -6.25
N PRO A 47 19.85 -4.30 -5.43
CA PRO A 47 21.02 -5.17 -5.31
C PRO A 47 20.61 -6.60 -4.96
N GLY A 48 21.22 -7.59 -5.62
CA GLY A 48 20.91 -9.00 -5.41
C GLY A 48 19.72 -9.53 -6.20
N VAL A 49 18.97 -8.66 -6.91
CA VAL A 49 17.84 -9.05 -7.76
C VAL A 49 18.24 -9.08 -9.23
N ARG A 50 17.91 -10.16 -9.93
CA ARG A 50 18.08 -10.24 -11.39
C ARG A 50 16.86 -9.62 -12.09
N PRO A 51 16.99 -8.49 -12.81
CA PRO A 51 15.86 -7.87 -13.48
C PRO A 51 15.56 -8.52 -14.83
N ILE A 52 14.27 -8.58 -15.18
CA ILE A 52 13.77 -8.84 -16.53
C ILE A 52 12.85 -7.67 -16.89
N ASP A 53 13.21 -6.89 -17.91
CA ASP A 53 12.36 -5.79 -18.36
C ASP A 53 11.22 -6.33 -19.23
N ILE A 54 9.98 -6.00 -18.86
CA ILE A 54 8.78 -6.36 -19.59
C ILE A 54 7.92 -5.11 -19.86
N PRO A 55 7.13 -5.08 -20.96
CA PRO A 55 6.24 -3.95 -21.22
C PRO A 55 5.19 -3.77 -20.13
N ARG A 56 4.94 -2.51 -19.75
CA ARG A 56 3.90 -2.19 -18.76
C ARG A 56 2.50 -2.53 -19.27
N SER A 57 1.74 -3.30 -18.49
CA SER A 57 0.39 -3.78 -18.83
C SER A 57 -0.67 -2.75 -18.47
N VAL A 58 -0.76 -1.65 -19.24
CA VAL A 58 -1.71 -0.56 -19.01
C VAL A 58 -2.33 -0.06 -20.31
N GLY A 59 -3.60 0.34 -20.27
CA GLY A 59 -4.33 0.95 -21.37
C GLY A 59 -4.30 0.11 -22.67
N ARG A 60 -4.11 0.76 -23.80
CA ARG A 60 -4.11 0.12 -25.13
C ARG A 60 -2.94 -0.87 -25.35
N LYS A 61 -1.88 -0.78 -24.54
CA LYS A 61 -0.70 -1.66 -24.64
C LYS A 61 -0.90 -3.00 -23.91
N ARG A 62 -1.99 -3.17 -23.14
CA ARG A 62 -2.24 -4.34 -22.29
C ARG A 62 -2.15 -5.68 -23.03
N ALA A 63 -2.80 -5.82 -24.20
CA ALA A 63 -2.76 -7.07 -24.96
C ALA A 63 -1.35 -7.44 -25.44
N ARG A 64 -0.53 -6.46 -25.83
CA ARG A 64 0.87 -6.68 -26.20
C ARG A 64 1.71 -7.07 -24.99
N ALA A 65 1.54 -6.39 -23.88
CA ALA A 65 2.22 -6.67 -22.63
C ALA A 65 1.89 -8.09 -22.14
N LEU A 66 0.62 -8.46 -22.16
CA LEU A 66 0.14 -9.80 -21.77
C LEU A 66 0.82 -10.90 -22.60
N ARG A 67 0.89 -10.74 -23.92
CA ARG A 67 1.57 -11.72 -24.81
C ARG A 67 3.07 -11.81 -24.50
N HIS A 68 3.71 -10.69 -24.21
CA HIS A 68 5.13 -10.66 -23.85
C HIS A 68 5.37 -11.34 -22.48
N THR A 69 4.57 -10.99 -21.48
CA THR A 69 4.64 -11.61 -20.14
C THR A 69 4.40 -13.12 -20.22
N ARG A 70 3.43 -13.58 -21.03
CA ARG A 70 3.18 -15.01 -21.25
C ARG A 70 4.37 -15.74 -21.88
N ARG A 71 5.03 -15.11 -22.86
CA ARG A 71 6.24 -15.69 -23.46
C ARG A 71 7.37 -15.77 -22.45
N MET A 72 7.63 -14.69 -21.74
CA MET A 72 8.65 -14.62 -20.67
C MET A 72 8.40 -15.69 -19.60
N LEU A 73 7.14 -15.84 -19.14
CA LEU A 73 6.76 -16.86 -18.16
C LEU A 73 7.06 -18.28 -18.67
N ARG A 74 6.74 -18.61 -19.94
CA ARG A 74 7.07 -19.93 -20.53
C ARG A 74 8.56 -20.21 -20.59
N GLU A 75 9.37 -19.17 -20.80
CA GLU A 75 10.82 -19.27 -20.84
C GLU A 75 11.45 -19.36 -19.45
N GLN A 76 10.90 -18.66 -18.45
CA GLN A 76 11.52 -18.50 -17.14
C GLN A 76 10.95 -19.44 -16.06
N ALA A 77 9.65 -19.74 -16.08
CA ALA A 77 9.02 -20.55 -15.01
C ALA A 77 9.72 -21.90 -14.79
N PRO A 78 10.16 -22.66 -15.83
CA PRO A 78 10.86 -23.93 -15.62
C PRO A 78 12.20 -23.83 -14.88
N HIS A 79 12.73 -22.63 -14.72
CA HIS A 79 14.01 -22.37 -14.04
C HIS A 79 13.83 -21.85 -12.62
N HIS A 80 12.60 -21.71 -12.13
CA HIS A 80 12.26 -21.17 -10.82
C HIS A 80 11.40 -22.18 -10.04
N ASP A 81 11.56 -22.18 -8.73
CA ASP A 81 10.81 -23.07 -7.83
C ASP A 81 9.44 -22.45 -7.50
N ILE A 82 9.37 -21.10 -7.44
CA ILE A 82 8.15 -20.31 -7.24
C ILE A 82 8.03 -19.23 -8.30
N VAL A 83 6.80 -19.04 -8.79
CA VAL A 83 6.41 -17.93 -9.69
C VAL A 83 5.37 -17.08 -8.96
N LEU A 84 5.81 -15.96 -8.38
CA LEU A 84 4.98 -15.04 -7.58
C LEU A 84 4.39 -13.94 -8.46
N LEU A 85 3.07 -13.90 -8.60
CA LEU A 85 2.32 -13.05 -9.51
C LEU A 85 1.62 -11.91 -8.74
N HIS A 86 1.85 -10.66 -9.15
CA HIS A 86 1.31 -9.47 -8.47
C HIS A 86 0.20 -8.73 -9.23
N SER A 87 -0.53 -9.40 -10.11
CA SER A 87 -1.70 -8.80 -10.74
C SER A 87 -2.55 -9.83 -11.45
N PRO A 88 -3.85 -9.58 -11.68
CA PRO A 88 -4.69 -10.42 -12.53
C PRO A 88 -4.13 -10.61 -13.95
N ASP A 89 -3.46 -9.59 -14.52
CA ASP A 89 -2.80 -9.67 -15.82
C ASP A 89 -1.69 -10.75 -15.82
N ALA A 90 -0.91 -10.82 -14.74
CA ALA A 90 0.12 -11.85 -14.59
C ALA A 90 -0.51 -13.24 -14.46
N VAL A 91 -1.60 -13.38 -13.74
CA VAL A 91 -2.36 -14.65 -13.60
C VAL A 91 -2.90 -15.11 -14.96
N ILE A 92 -3.50 -14.20 -15.74
CA ILE A 92 -3.96 -14.51 -17.10
C ILE A 92 -2.77 -14.91 -18.00
N ALA A 93 -1.63 -14.24 -17.87
CA ALA A 93 -0.43 -14.61 -18.63
C ALA A 93 0.11 -15.99 -18.25
N ALA A 94 0.00 -16.39 -16.97
CA ALA A 94 0.42 -17.69 -16.45
C ALA A 94 -0.56 -18.82 -16.79
N SER A 95 -1.78 -18.51 -17.25
CA SER A 95 -2.78 -19.54 -17.54
C SER A 95 -2.26 -20.59 -18.54
N GLY A 96 -2.39 -21.87 -18.17
CA GLY A 96 -1.91 -23.00 -18.98
C GLY A 96 -0.40 -23.25 -18.89
N LEU A 97 0.30 -22.68 -17.93
CA LEU A 97 1.63 -23.13 -17.53
C LEU A 97 1.47 -24.38 -16.66
N ASP A 98 2.28 -25.39 -16.94
CA ASP A 98 2.43 -26.59 -16.11
C ASP A 98 3.55 -26.32 -15.09
N HIS A 99 3.17 -25.78 -13.93
CA HIS A 99 4.11 -25.42 -12.86
C HIS A 99 3.38 -25.40 -11.49
N ALA A 100 3.79 -26.24 -10.56
CA ALA A 100 3.14 -26.39 -9.27
C ALA A 100 3.27 -25.15 -8.36
N GLY A 101 4.41 -24.46 -8.43
CA GLY A 101 4.72 -23.29 -7.56
C GLY A 101 4.21 -21.96 -8.08
N ILE A 102 3.09 -21.89 -8.81
CA ILE A 102 2.48 -20.62 -9.18
C ILE A 102 1.68 -20.08 -8.02
N VAL A 103 2.04 -18.88 -7.57
CA VAL A 103 1.40 -18.17 -6.45
C VAL A 103 0.88 -16.82 -6.94
N TRP A 104 -0.38 -16.50 -6.66
CA TRP A 104 -0.93 -15.17 -6.85
C TRP A 104 -1.03 -14.44 -5.52
N ASP A 105 -0.25 -13.38 -5.36
CA ASP A 105 -0.39 -12.42 -4.26
C ASP A 105 -1.55 -11.47 -4.57
N VAL A 106 -2.65 -11.65 -3.83
CA VAL A 106 -3.91 -10.89 -3.99
C VAL A 106 -3.87 -9.69 -3.06
N HIS A 107 -3.38 -8.55 -3.56
CA HIS A 107 -3.23 -7.33 -2.76
C HIS A 107 -4.11 -6.15 -3.23
N GLU A 108 -5.03 -6.38 -4.18
CA GLU A 108 -6.03 -5.40 -4.61
C GLU A 108 -7.41 -6.04 -4.82
N ASP A 109 -8.49 -5.32 -4.53
CA ASP A 109 -9.82 -5.67 -5.02
C ASP A 109 -10.06 -5.06 -6.40
N THR A 110 -9.59 -5.76 -7.44
CA THR A 110 -9.70 -5.31 -8.83
C THR A 110 -11.17 -5.22 -9.27
N ALA A 111 -12.05 -6.09 -8.77
CA ALA A 111 -13.48 -6.08 -9.11
C ALA A 111 -14.19 -4.84 -8.54
N ALA A 112 -13.91 -4.47 -7.29
CA ALA A 112 -14.42 -3.23 -6.70
C ALA A 112 -13.84 -2.00 -7.43
N ALA A 113 -12.54 -2.02 -7.72
CA ALA A 113 -11.86 -0.91 -8.37
C ALA A 113 -12.30 -0.67 -9.83
N VAL A 114 -12.79 -1.69 -10.55
CA VAL A 114 -13.18 -1.53 -11.96
C VAL A 114 -14.39 -0.64 -12.13
N GLY A 115 -15.32 -0.65 -11.17
CA GLY A 115 -16.52 0.18 -11.18
C GLY A 115 -16.27 1.68 -11.04
N THR A 116 -15.10 2.07 -10.52
CA THR A 116 -14.72 3.47 -10.32
C THR A 116 -13.90 4.04 -11.49
N LYS A 117 -13.59 3.22 -12.52
CA LYS A 117 -12.77 3.67 -13.66
C LYS A 117 -13.55 4.61 -14.57
N PRO A 118 -13.10 5.87 -14.79
CA PRO A 118 -13.84 6.87 -15.57
C PRO A 118 -13.99 6.51 -17.05
N TRP A 119 -13.15 5.62 -17.58
CA TRP A 119 -13.22 5.15 -18.97
C TRP A 119 -14.22 4.02 -19.20
N LEU A 120 -14.76 3.39 -18.12
CA LEU A 120 -15.71 2.28 -18.24
C LEU A 120 -17.15 2.81 -18.17
N PRO A 121 -17.98 2.60 -19.19
CA PRO A 121 -19.39 2.93 -19.12
C PRO A 121 -20.08 2.22 -17.94
N ARG A 122 -20.90 2.94 -17.19
CA ARG A 122 -21.58 2.40 -15.98
C ARG A 122 -22.33 1.09 -16.26
N ALA A 123 -22.95 0.96 -17.44
CA ALA A 123 -23.66 -0.26 -17.83
C ALA A 123 -22.74 -1.49 -17.97
N LEU A 124 -21.44 -1.29 -18.20
CA LEU A 124 -20.45 -2.38 -18.32
C LEU A 124 -19.70 -2.67 -17.00
N ALA A 125 -19.93 -1.89 -15.95
CA ALA A 125 -19.23 -2.06 -14.68
C ALA A 125 -19.57 -3.41 -14.02
N ALA A 126 -20.87 -3.78 -13.94
CA ALA A 126 -21.28 -5.05 -13.34
C ALA A 126 -20.84 -6.28 -14.16
N PRO A 127 -20.97 -6.34 -15.50
CA PRO A 127 -20.40 -7.41 -16.30
C PRO A 127 -18.86 -7.53 -16.17
N ALA A 128 -18.15 -6.40 -16.12
CA ALA A 128 -16.69 -6.40 -15.94
C ALA A 128 -16.30 -6.93 -14.56
N ALA A 129 -16.97 -6.49 -13.50
CA ALA A 129 -16.74 -7.00 -12.13
C ALA A 129 -17.03 -8.51 -12.05
N TRP A 130 -18.12 -8.98 -12.66
CA TRP A 130 -18.45 -10.40 -12.72
C TRP A 130 -17.37 -11.20 -13.44
N SER A 131 -16.85 -10.70 -14.57
CA SER A 131 -15.77 -11.36 -15.31
C SER A 131 -14.49 -11.47 -14.49
N ILE A 132 -14.19 -10.44 -13.68
CA ILE A 132 -13.03 -10.46 -12.76
C ILE A 132 -13.25 -11.52 -11.67
N ARG A 133 -14.43 -11.56 -11.04
CA ARG A 133 -14.75 -12.58 -10.03
C ARG A 133 -14.71 -14.01 -10.58
N ALA A 134 -15.17 -14.22 -11.83
CA ALA A 134 -15.02 -15.50 -12.51
C ALA A 134 -13.54 -15.88 -12.73
N GLY A 135 -12.71 -14.90 -13.06
CA GLY A 135 -11.25 -15.07 -13.15
C GLY A 135 -10.60 -15.41 -11.81
N GLU A 136 -11.02 -14.77 -10.72
CA GLU A 136 -10.59 -15.08 -9.35
C GLU A 136 -10.96 -16.52 -8.97
N ALA A 137 -12.21 -16.94 -9.23
CA ALA A 137 -12.67 -18.31 -8.97
C ALA A 137 -11.94 -19.36 -9.83
N TRP A 138 -11.51 -19.01 -11.04
CA TRP A 138 -10.66 -19.85 -11.84
C TRP A 138 -9.25 -19.94 -11.23
N ALA A 139 -8.65 -18.81 -10.86
CA ALA A 139 -7.32 -18.76 -10.24
C ALA A 139 -7.27 -19.59 -8.95
N GLU A 140 -8.29 -19.48 -8.10
CA GLU A 140 -8.42 -20.26 -6.86
C GLU A 140 -8.30 -21.78 -7.06
N ARG A 141 -8.69 -22.28 -8.24
CA ARG A 141 -8.62 -23.73 -8.56
C ARG A 141 -7.30 -24.15 -9.18
N ASN A 142 -6.52 -23.22 -9.72
CA ASN A 142 -5.39 -23.52 -10.59
C ASN A 142 -4.04 -23.02 -10.08
N VAL A 143 -4.04 -22.10 -9.12
CA VAL A 143 -2.82 -21.54 -8.53
C VAL A 143 -2.96 -21.39 -7.02
N HIS A 144 -1.86 -21.29 -6.30
CA HIS A 144 -1.89 -20.93 -4.89
C HIS A 144 -2.27 -19.45 -4.73
N LEU A 145 -3.07 -19.14 -3.71
CA LEU A 145 -3.43 -17.76 -3.38
C LEU A 145 -2.79 -17.35 -2.05
N LEU A 146 -2.21 -16.16 -2.04
CA LEU A 146 -1.74 -15.47 -0.86
C LEU A 146 -2.53 -14.16 -0.73
N LEU A 147 -3.23 -13.95 0.37
CA LEU A 147 -4.08 -12.78 0.54
C LEU A 147 -3.36 -11.68 1.32
N ALA A 148 -3.41 -10.44 0.85
CA ALA A 148 -2.80 -9.31 1.53
C ALA A 148 -3.71 -8.66 2.60
N GLU A 149 -4.96 -9.10 2.71
CA GLU A 149 -5.94 -8.58 3.68
C GLU A 149 -6.85 -9.70 4.15
N HIS A 150 -7.20 -9.72 5.43
CA HIS A 150 -8.18 -10.68 5.97
C HIS A 150 -9.56 -10.52 5.32
N SER A 151 -9.96 -9.29 5.02
CA SER A 151 -11.22 -8.96 4.32
C SER A 151 -11.33 -9.55 2.91
N TYR A 152 -10.22 -9.97 2.31
CA TYR A 152 -10.25 -10.62 1.01
C TYR A 152 -10.66 -12.08 1.07
N ALA A 153 -10.64 -12.72 2.25
CA ALA A 153 -11.05 -14.11 2.42
C ALA A 153 -12.50 -14.35 1.95
N ASP A 154 -13.40 -13.41 2.18
CA ASP A 154 -14.81 -13.50 1.78
C ASP A 154 -15.03 -13.55 0.25
N ARG A 155 -13.99 -13.26 -0.53
CA ARG A 155 -14.02 -13.29 -2.00
C ARG A 155 -13.85 -14.69 -2.56
N PHE A 156 -13.33 -15.62 -1.79
CA PHE A 156 -12.92 -16.96 -2.20
C PHE A 156 -13.72 -18.04 -1.49
N ALA A 157 -13.86 -19.20 -2.15
CA ALA A 157 -14.64 -20.32 -1.61
C ALA A 157 -13.86 -21.15 -0.57
N ARG A 158 -12.54 -21.11 -0.63
CA ARG A 158 -11.62 -21.85 0.26
C ARG A 158 -10.88 -20.90 1.17
N SER A 159 -10.35 -21.43 2.28
CA SER A 159 -9.42 -20.70 3.12
C SER A 159 -8.03 -20.63 2.46
N HIS A 160 -7.43 -19.44 2.47
CA HIS A 160 -6.09 -19.18 1.94
C HIS A 160 -5.21 -18.51 2.99
N PRO A 161 -3.89 -18.70 2.94
CA PRO A 161 -2.97 -17.97 3.80
C PRO A 161 -3.11 -16.46 3.62
N VAL A 162 -3.07 -15.74 4.74
CA VAL A 162 -3.08 -14.28 4.76
C VAL A 162 -1.71 -13.78 5.22
N VAL A 163 -1.07 -12.97 4.40
CA VAL A 163 0.13 -12.21 4.76
C VAL A 163 -0.20 -10.73 4.58
N PRO A 164 -0.60 -10.06 5.66
CA PRO A 164 -1.13 -8.71 5.58
C PRO A 164 -0.07 -7.68 5.15
N ASN A 165 -0.53 -6.50 4.76
CA ASN A 165 0.32 -5.35 4.45
C ASN A 165 0.93 -4.73 5.74
N SER A 166 1.58 -5.56 6.54
CA SER A 166 2.26 -5.16 7.77
C SER A 166 3.44 -4.23 7.50
N VAL A 167 3.91 -3.56 8.53
CA VAL A 167 4.97 -2.57 8.46
C VAL A 167 6.20 -3.01 9.27
N PHE A 168 7.36 -2.44 8.95
CA PHE A 168 8.51 -2.57 9.81
C PHE A 168 8.32 -1.70 11.06
N VAL A 169 8.54 -2.26 12.23
CA VAL A 169 8.48 -1.54 13.49
C VAL A 169 9.91 -1.28 13.98
N PRO A 170 10.38 -0.04 13.98
CA PRO A 170 11.71 0.29 14.48
C PRO A 170 11.89 -0.09 15.95
N ASP A 171 13.11 -0.48 16.36
CA ASP A 171 13.39 -0.81 17.77
C ASP A 171 13.21 0.39 18.69
N ALA A 172 13.62 1.58 18.23
CA ALA A 172 13.45 2.84 18.93
C ALA A 172 12.92 3.92 17.99
N VAL A 173 12.09 4.80 18.53
CA VAL A 173 11.55 5.97 17.84
C VAL A 173 11.60 7.17 18.79
N PRO A 174 11.75 8.40 18.28
CA PRO A 174 11.62 9.60 19.10
C PRO A 174 10.18 9.75 19.62
N ARG A 175 10.04 10.47 20.73
CA ARG A 175 8.72 10.84 21.21
C ARG A 175 8.04 11.80 20.26
N PRO A 176 6.71 11.73 20.11
CA PRO A 176 5.98 12.71 19.31
C PRO A 176 6.04 14.09 19.97
N GLU A 177 6.45 15.08 19.19
CA GLU A 177 6.62 16.47 19.61
C GLU A 177 5.47 17.36 19.15
N ARG A 178 5.40 18.58 19.65
CA ARG A 178 4.45 19.61 19.22
C ARG A 178 4.86 20.27 17.91
N GLY A 179 3.89 20.86 17.24
CA GLY A 179 4.11 21.82 16.16
C GLY A 179 4.27 21.22 14.77
N ARG A 180 4.11 19.88 14.60
CA ARG A 180 4.30 19.27 13.30
C ARG A 180 3.39 18.07 13.07
N VAL A 181 2.58 18.09 12.03
CA VAL A 181 1.82 16.94 11.55
C VAL A 181 2.33 16.47 10.19
N VAL A 182 2.12 15.21 9.85
CA VAL A 182 2.63 14.61 8.62
C VAL A 182 1.51 13.94 7.81
N TYR A 183 1.61 14.02 6.49
CA TYR A 183 0.84 13.21 5.55
C TYR A 183 1.82 12.37 4.73
N LEU A 184 1.60 11.05 4.68
CA LEU A 184 2.41 10.11 3.91
C LEU A 184 1.59 9.48 2.78
N GLY A 185 2.12 9.51 1.56
CA GLY A 185 1.56 8.86 0.38
C GLY A 185 1.21 9.81 -0.76
N SER A 186 0.70 9.26 -1.87
CA SER A 186 0.31 10.06 -3.03
C SER A 186 -0.80 11.06 -2.69
N VAL A 187 -0.66 12.28 -3.14
CA VAL A 187 -1.65 13.36 -2.96
C VAL A 187 -2.58 13.37 -4.17
N THR A 188 -3.84 12.96 -3.97
CA THR A 188 -4.89 12.93 -4.99
C THR A 188 -6.21 13.41 -4.41
N ARG A 189 -7.20 13.75 -5.25
CA ARG A 189 -8.52 14.17 -4.77
C ARG A 189 -9.15 13.13 -3.85
N ALA A 190 -9.18 11.87 -4.28
CA ALA A 190 -9.75 10.77 -3.50
C ALA A 190 -9.00 10.52 -2.18
N ARG A 191 -7.75 10.97 -2.08
CA ARG A 191 -6.93 10.87 -0.86
C ARG A 191 -6.97 12.13 0.00
N GLY A 192 -7.93 13.03 -0.25
CA GLY A 192 -8.17 14.20 0.59
C GLY A 192 -7.20 15.35 0.34
N ALA A 193 -6.71 15.54 -0.90
CA ALA A 193 -5.76 16.61 -1.22
C ALA A 193 -6.29 17.99 -0.84
N ARG A 194 -7.58 18.28 -1.09
CA ARG A 194 -8.21 19.55 -0.76
C ARG A 194 -8.31 19.76 0.75
N GLU A 195 -8.75 18.73 1.45
CA GLU A 195 -8.87 18.73 2.90
C GLU A 195 -7.49 18.94 3.57
N LEU A 196 -6.47 18.27 3.05
CA LEU A 196 -5.10 18.39 3.53
C LEU A 196 -4.56 19.83 3.37
N ILE A 197 -4.79 20.46 2.21
CA ILE A 197 -4.36 21.84 1.93
C ILE A 197 -5.10 22.81 2.84
N GLU A 198 -6.41 22.64 2.99
CA GLU A 198 -7.22 23.57 3.78
C GLU A 198 -6.94 23.43 5.29
N VAL A 199 -6.77 22.20 5.81
CA VAL A 199 -6.29 21.98 7.17
C VAL A 199 -4.90 22.60 7.37
N GLY A 200 -4.00 22.44 6.39
CA GLY A 200 -2.68 23.09 6.41
C GLY A 200 -2.77 24.60 6.52
N ARG A 201 -3.67 25.23 5.77
CA ARG A 201 -3.94 26.68 5.83
C ARG A 201 -4.43 27.09 7.22
N LEU A 202 -5.44 26.38 7.77
CA LEU A 202 -5.99 26.68 9.10
C LEU A 202 -4.94 26.57 10.21
N LEU A 203 -4.08 25.54 10.12
CA LEU A 203 -3.02 25.31 11.10
C LEU A 203 -1.89 26.36 11.01
N ALA A 204 -1.56 26.80 9.80
CA ALA A 204 -0.55 27.84 9.57
C ALA A 204 -1.05 29.22 10.05
N ASP A 205 -2.31 29.56 9.73
CA ASP A 205 -2.91 30.86 10.10
C ASP A 205 -3.26 30.95 11.60
N GLY A 206 -3.37 29.81 12.31
CA GLY A 206 -3.76 29.73 13.73
C GLY A 206 -2.61 29.33 14.64
N PRO A 207 -2.52 28.06 15.08
CA PRO A 207 -1.55 27.62 16.09
C PRO A 207 -0.11 27.50 15.58
N ALA A 208 0.17 27.86 14.34
CA ALA A 208 1.47 27.72 13.68
C ALA A 208 2.02 26.27 13.67
N ILE A 209 1.13 25.29 13.46
CA ILE A 209 1.51 23.88 13.31
C ILE A 209 1.87 23.62 11.84
N ARG A 210 3.07 23.13 11.61
CA ARG A 210 3.58 22.79 10.27
C ARG A 210 2.96 21.49 9.77
N VAL A 211 2.58 21.46 8.49
CA VAL A 211 2.08 20.25 7.81
C VAL A 211 3.12 19.80 6.78
N ASP A 212 3.79 18.68 7.05
CA ASP A 212 4.69 18.01 6.12
C ASP A 212 3.91 17.05 5.21
N VAL A 213 3.97 17.27 3.90
CA VAL A 213 3.31 16.45 2.89
C VAL A 213 4.36 15.66 2.13
N ILE A 214 4.39 14.34 2.36
CA ILE A 214 5.42 13.42 1.87
C ILE A 214 4.80 12.50 0.83
N GLY A 215 5.06 12.77 -0.45
CA GLY A 215 4.57 11.99 -1.57
C GLY A 215 4.32 12.81 -2.83
N GLY A 216 4.22 12.14 -3.97
CA GLY A 216 3.94 12.77 -5.26
C GLY A 216 2.50 13.26 -5.36
N ALA A 217 2.28 14.40 -6.02
CA ALA A 217 0.96 14.93 -6.32
C ALA A 217 0.47 14.42 -7.67
N GLY A 218 -0.81 14.04 -7.74
CA GLY A 218 -1.49 13.72 -8.99
C GLY A 218 -1.62 14.95 -9.89
N PRO A 219 -1.64 14.75 -11.23
CA PRO A 219 -1.71 15.90 -12.15
C PRO A 219 -2.92 16.80 -11.90
N GLU A 220 -4.02 16.23 -11.38
CA GLU A 220 -5.29 16.94 -11.11
C GLU A 220 -5.26 17.84 -9.87
N VAL A 221 -4.22 17.72 -9.02
CA VAL A 221 -4.06 18.51 -7.78
C VAL A 221 -2.69 19.19 -7.69
N LEU A 222 -1.79 18.94 -8.65
CA LEU A 222 -0.41 19.43 -8.61
C LEU A 222 -0.33 20.95 -8.45
N GLY A 223 -1.10 21.70 -9.22
CA GLY A 223 -1.12 23.17 -9.14
C GLY A 223 -1.60 23.68 -7.77
N ASP A 224 -2.60 23.04 -7.19
CA ASP A 224 -3.11 23.42 -5.86
C ASP A 224 -2.06 23.14 -4.75
N VAL A 225 -1.34 22.02 -4.87
CA VAL A 225 -0.26 21.63 -3.94
C VAL A 225 0.92 22.62 -4.04
N GLU A 226 1.30 23.02 -5.25
CA GLU A 226 2.36 24.02 -5.47
C GLU A 226 1.98 25.37 -4.88
N VAL A 227 0.76 25.84 -5.11
CA VAL A 227 0.25 27.10 -4.52
C VAL A 227 0.25 27.03 -2.99
N ALA A 228 -0.20 25.91 -2.40
CA ALA A 228 -0.21 25.74 -0.95
C ALA A 228 1.20 25.74 -0.34
N ARG A 229 2.17 25.10 -1.02
CA ARG A 229 3.59 25.14 -0.65
C ARG A 229 4.13 26.57 -0.70
N ASP A 230 3.90 27.30 -1.79
CA ASP A 230 4.44 28.64 -2.00
C ASP A 230 3.85 29.67 -1.02
N ARG A 231 2.65 29.41 -0.53
CA ARG A 231 2.01 30.19 0.55
C ARG A 231 2.45 29.77 1.97
N GLY A 232 3.24 28.70 2.10
CA GLY A 232 3.69 28.19 3.39
C GLY A 232 2.60 27.46 4.20
N TRP A 233 1.48 27.09 3.58
CA TRP A 233 0.43 26.32 4.25
C TRP A 233 0.81 24.87 4.49
N ILE A 234 1.65 24.31 3.59
CA ILE A 234 2.21 22.97 3.68
C ILE A 234 3.69 23.00 3.30
N ALA A 235 4.47 22.07 3.84
CA ALA A 235 5.83 21.76 3.40
C ALA A 235 5.77 20.49 2.52
N TRP A 236 5.70 20.67 1.20
CA TRP A 236 5.61 19.56 0.27
C TRP A 236 7.00 19.04 -0.13
N HIS A 237 7.27 17.76 0.17
CA HIS A 237 8.56 17.08 -0.10
C HIS A 237 8.60 16.35 -1.45
N GLY A 238 7.43 16.23 -2.14
CA GLY A 238 7.36 15.42 -3.35
C GLY A 238 7.57 13.92 -3.07
N TYR A 239 7.90 13.17 -4.11
CA TYR A 239 8.24 11.76 -3.97
C TYR A 239 9.66 11.60 -3.39
N VAL A 240 9.78 10.90 -2.29
CA VAL A 240 11.05 10.51 -1.67
C VAL A 240 11.07 8.99 -1.45
N LYS A 241 12.27 8.43 -1.26
CA LYS A 241 12.42 6.99 -0.94
C LYS A 241 11.69 6.66 0.37
N ASN A 242 11.13 5.46 0.47
CA ASN A 242 10.34 5.05 1.64
C ASN A 242 11.09 5.22 2.97
N SER A 243 12.36 4.84 3.05
CA SER A 243 13.17 5.02 4.27
C SER A 243 13.31 6.50 4.68
N VAL A 244 13.44 7.41 3.72
CA VAL A 244 13.47 8.86 3.98
C VAL A 244 12.09 9.36 4.38
N ALA A 245 11.04 8.87 3.71
CA ALA A 245 9.65 9.21 4.05
C ALA A 245 9.31 8.83 5.50
N LEU A 246 9.68 7.63 5.92
CA LEU A 246 9.45 7.15 7.28
C LEU A 246 10.26 7.93 8.33
N SER A 247 11.52 8.30 8.04
CA SER A 247 12.29 9.16 8.96
C SER A 247 11.69 10.56 9.10
N LEU A 248 10.95 11.06 8.10
CA LEU A 248 10.21 12.31 8.19
C LEU A 248 8.92 12.19 9.03
N VAL A 249 8.44 10.97 9.28
CA VAL A 249 7.30 10.71 10.18
C VAL A 249 7.73 10.86 11.63
N ASP A 250 8.95 10.46 11.96
CA ASP A 250 9.46 10.42 13.34
C ASP A 250 9.26 11.74 14.08
N GLY A 251 8.74 11.64 15.31
CA GLY A 251 8.52 12.78 16.18
C GLY A 251 7.35 13.71 15.80
N ALA A 252 6.53 13.38 14.83
CA ALA A 252 5.38 14.19 14.48
C ALA A 252 4.30 14.16 15.57
N THR A 253 3.55 15.25 15.71
CA THR A 253 2.39 15.37 16.61
C THR A 253 1.29 14.37 16.22
N ALA A 254 1.02 14.24 14.92
CA ALA A 254 0.05 13.31 14.36
C ALA A 254 0.34 13.02 12.89
N GLY A 255 -0.11 11.86 12.42
CA GLY A 255 -0.18 11.48 11.02
C GLY A 255 -1.59 11.63 10.46
N LEU A 256 -1.74 12.16 9.24
CA LEU A 256 -3.03 12.45 8.63
C LEU A 256 -3.43 11.43 7.57
N SER A 257 -4.71 11.03 7.56
CA SER A 257 -5.29 10.17 6.53
C SER A 257 -6.74 10.58 6.25
N LEU A 258 -6.92 11.64 5.45
CA LEU A 258 -8.22 12.26 5.14
C LEU A 258 -8.82 11.69 3.84
N LEU A 259 -8.80 10.36 3.67
CA LEU A 259 -9.32 9.67 2.49
C LEU A 259 -10.83 9.85 2.36
N HIS A 260 -11.31 9.95 1.11
CA HIS A 260 -12.74 9.96 0.82
C HIS A 260 -13.34 8.54 0.91
N ASP A 261 -14.67 8.46 0.99
CA ASP A 261 -15.41 7.21 1.01
C ASP A 261 -15.50 6.58 -0.38
N GLU A 262 -14.37 6.05 -0.85
CA GLU A 262 -14.27 5.36 -2.13
C GLU A 262 -14.44 3.85 -1.94
N PRO A 263 -15.17 3.14 -2.83
CA PRO A 263 -15.43 1.71 -2.68
C PRO A 263 -14.18 0.85 -2.51
N ASN A 264 -13.08 1.18 -3.19
CA ASN A 264 -11.82 0.45 -3.10
C ASN A 264 -11.04 0.72 -1.81
N TYR A 265 -11.37 1.79 -1.06
CA TYR A 265 -10.72 2.09 0.23
C TYR A 265 -11.42 1.41 1.40
N ARG A 266 -12.69 1.01 1.25
CA ARG A 266 -13.48 0.41 2.34
C ARG A 266 -12.95 -0.95 2.81
N HIS A 267 -12.27 -1.69 1.92
CA HIS A 267 -11.80 -3.05 2.15
C HIS A 267 -10.27 -3.17 2.21
N SER A 268 -9.56 -2.04 2.27
CA SER A 268 -8.10 -2.02 2.32
C SER A 268 -7.62 -1.15 3.48
N MET A 269 -6.71 -1.69 4.30
CA MET A 269 -6.07 -0.95 5.37
C MET A 269 -5.17 0.13 4.77
N PRO A 270 -5.37 1.42 5.13
CA PRO A 270 -4.41 2.45 4.74
C PRO A 270 -3.08 2.24 5.46
N THR A 271 -2.11 1.64 4.77
CA THR A 271 -0.80 1.24 5.34
C THR A 271 -0.11 2.37 6.12
N LYS A 272 -0.31 3.63 5.70
CA LYS A 272 0.22 4.81 6.39
C LYS A 272 -0.20 4.90 7.86
N LEU A 273 -1.40 4.42 8.23
CA LEU A 273 -1.85 4.41 9.63
C LEU A 273 -1.00 3.48 10.48
N LEU A 274 -0.68 2.31 9.94
CA LEU A 274 0.23 1.36 10.59
C LEU A 274 1.66 1.93 10.65
N GLU A 275 2.12 2.62 9.59
CA GLU A 275 3.43 3.27 9.54
C GLU A 275 3.53 4.39 10.59
N TYR A 276 2.49 5.22 10.76
CA TYR A 276 2.45 6.24 11.81
C TYR A 276 2.57 5.60 13.20
N LEU A 277 1.72 4.62 13.51
CA LEU A 277 1.76 3.93 14.80
C LEU A 277 3.11 3.21 15.04
N ALA A 278 3.68 2.57 14.04
CA ALA A 278 5.00 1.92 14.13
C ALA A 278 6.10 2.92 14.52
N HIS A 279 5.99 4.16 14.05
CA HIS A 279 6.89 5.26 14.34
C HIS A 279 6.48 6.07 15.59
N GLY A 280 5.55 5.56 16.41
CA GLY A 280 5.12 6.22 17.64
C GLY A 280 4.38 7.54 17.40
N VAL A 281 3.65 7.65 16.30
CA VAL A 281 2.88 8.83 15.93
C VAL A 281 1.40 8.47 15.90
N PRO A 282 0.55 9.08 16.72
CA PRO A 282 -0.89 8.88 16.65
C PRO A 282 -1.45 9.41 15.33
N PHE A 283 -2.59 8.88 14.88
CA PHE A 283 -3.16 9.32 13.62
C PHE A 283 -4.51 10.01 13.76
N VAL A 284 -4.83 10.87 12.79
CA VAL A 284 -6.17 11.45 12.56
C VAL A 284 -6.65 10.95 11.19
N SER A 285 -7.79 10.24 11.15
CA SER A 285 -8.30 9.60 9.94
C SER A 285 -9.79 9.79 9.75
N THR A 286 -10.25 9.76 8.50
CA THR A 286 -11.66 9.65 8.14
C THR A 286 -12.19 8.23 8.42
N PRO A 287 -13.54 8.06 8.59
CA PRO A 287 -14.15 6.83 9.13
C PRO A 287 -14.28 5.72 8.06
N LEU A 288 -13.18 5.37 7.38
CA LEU A 288 -13.12 4.13 6.61
C LEU A 288 -13.17 2.93 7.57
N PRO A 289 -13.88 1.83 7.23
CA PRO A 289 -14.13 0.73 8.16
C PRO A 289 -12.88 0.22 8.89
N LEU A 290 -11.80 -0.09 8.15
CA LEU A 290 -10.57 -0.60 8.75
C LEU A 290 -9.77 0.47 9.52
N ALA A 291 -9.95 1.76 9.21
CA ALA A 291 -9.34 2.84 10.00
C ALA A 291 -10.07 3.02 11.34
N VAL A 292 -11.40 2.87 11.37
CA VAL A 292 -12.20 2.87 12.60
C VAL A 292 -11.79 1.69 13.49
N GLU A 293 -11.80 0.48 12.92
CA GLU A 293 -11.35 -0.72 13.63
C GLU A 293 -9.95 -0.55 14.22
N LEU A 294 -8.99 -0.07 13.42
CA LEU A 294 -7.63 0.16 13.90
C LEU A 294 -7.58 1.17 15.04
N ALA A 295 -8.35 2.28 14.96
CA ALA A 295 -8.40 3.27 16.04
C ALA A 295 -8.94 2.67 17.35
N GLU A 296 -9.99 1.84 17.26
CA GLU A 296 -10.62 1.17 18.40
C GLU A 296 -9.69 0.14 19.05
N VAL A 297 -9.07 -0.75 18.26
CA VAL A 297 -8.24 -1.84 18.81
C VAL A 297 -6.85 -1.38 19.24
N SER A 298 -6.28 -0.36 18.58
CA SER A 298 -4.95 0.15 18.91
C SER A 298 -4.95 1.27 19.94
N GLY A 299 -6.07 2.00 20.06
CA GLY A 299 -6.13 3.24 20.87
C GLY A 299 -5.22 4.37 20.39
N GLY A 300 -4.58 4.23 19.21
CA GLY A 300 -3.59 5.16 18.66
C GLY A 300 -4.15 6.16 17.65
N GLY A 301 -5.48 6.21 17.42
CA GLY A 301 -6.08 7.05 16.40
C GLY A 301 -7.28 7.87 16.88
N ILE A 302 -7.54 8.97 16.17
CA ILE A 302 -8.75 9.78 16.27
C ILE A 302 -9.48 9.71 14.92
N ILE A 303 -10.77 9.40 14.97
CA ILE A 303 -11.62 9.35 13.78
C ILE A 303 -12.43 10.62 13.67
N VAL A 304 -12.41 11.24 12.49
CA VAL A 304 -13.14 12.47 12.18
C VAL A 304 -14.09 12.25 11.00
N PRO A 305 -15.24 12.95 10.90
CA PRO A 305 -16.17 12.78 9.79
C PRO A 305 -15.53 13.11 8.42
N PHE A 306 -16.02 12.48 7.35
CA PHE A 306 -15.60 12.79 5.98
C PHE A 306 -15.82 14.26 5.65
N GLY A 307 -14.78 14.94 5.18
CA GLY A 307 -14.84 16.35 4.77
C GLY A 307 -15.01 17.36 5.90
N ASP A 308 -15.03 16.94 7.16
CA ASP A 308 -15.12 17.84 8.31
C ASP A 308 -13.73 18.38 8.67
N LEU A 309 -13.42 19.54 8.08
CA LEU A 309 -12.16 20.26 8.31
C LEU A 309 -12.02 20.76 9.76
N GLY A 310 -13.16 21.15 10.37
CA GLY A 310 -13.19 21.61 11.76
C GLY A 310 -12.81 20.49 12.73
N ALA A 311 -13.44 19.34 12.60
CA ALA A 311 -13.11 18.17 13.43
C ALA A 311 -11.66 17.70 13.24
N ALA A 312 -11.14 17.74 12.01
CA ALA A 312 -9.73 17.42 11.74
C ALA A 312 -8.77 18.44 12.40
N TYR A 313 -9.07 19.71 12.28
CA TYR A 313 -8.31 20.79 12.92
C TYR A 313 -8.33 20.66 14.44
N ASP A 314 -9.49 20.49 15.06
CA ASP A 314 -9.65 20.38 16.51
C ASP A 314 -8.88 19.16 17.06
N ALA A 315 -8.98 18.01 16.41
CA ALA A 315 -8.25 16.80 16.79
C ALA A 315 -6.72 17.02 16.77
N ILE A 316 -6.20 17.73 15.75
CA ILE A 316 -4.78 18.06 15.66
C ILE A 316 -4.37 19.03 16.78
N VAL A 317 -5.16 20.07 17.03
CA VAL A 317 -4.88 21.08 18.07
C VAL A 317 -4.90 20.44 19.45
N GLU A 318 -5.86 19.56 19.74
CA GLU A 318 -5.91 18.79 20.98
C GLU A 318 -4.67 17.93 21.17
N LEU A 319 -4.29 17.14 20.16
CA LEU A 319 -3.07 16.33 20.22
C LEU A 319 -1.80 17.19 20.36
N ASN A 320 -1.78 18.37 19.76
CA ASN A 320 -0.68 19.30 19.90
C ASN A 320 -0.59 19.92 21.32
N ALA A 321 -1.71 20.14 21.96
CA ALA A 321 -1.77 20.76 23.29
C ALA A 321 -1.51 19.79 24.45
N ASP A 322 -1.91 18.52 24.32
CA ASP A 322 -1.87 17.51 25.38
C ASP A 322 -0.75 16.49 25.14
N ASP A 323 0.42 16.72 25.74
CA ASP A 323 1.61 15.87 25.60
C ASP A 323 1.39 14.47 26.19
N ASP A 324 0.69 14.36 27.31
CA ASP A 324 0.48 13.08 28.00
C ASP A 324 -0.47 12.20 27.20
N ARG A 325 -1.58 12.77 26.70
CA ARG A 325 -2.52 12.07 25.83
C ARG A 325 -1.82 11.61 24.54
N ARG A 326 -1.08 12.51 23.89
CA ARG A 326 -0.34 12.21 22.65
C ARG A 326 0.66 11.08 22.86
N GLN A 327 1.48 11.15 23.92
CA GLN A 327 2.45 10.11 24.25
C GLN A 327 1.77 8.78 24.56
N LYS A 328 0.70 8.78 25.35
CA LYS A 328 -0.05 7.56 25.66
C LYS A 328 -0.59 6.90 24.39
N MET A 329 -1.20 7.67 23.46
CA MET A 329 -1.71 7.15 22.20
C MET A 329 -0.58 6.59 21.32
N ALA A 330 0.58 7.25 21.29
CA ALA A 330 1.77 6.78 20.58
C ALA A 330 2.26 5.43 21.12
N ASP A 331 2.39 5.28 22.43
CA ASP A 331 2.91 4.08 23.08
C ASP A 331 1.98 2.87 22.86
N ILE A 332 0.69 3.02 23.14
CA ILE A 332 -0.27 1.92 22.97
C ILE A 332 -0.46 1.54 21.50
N GLY A 333 -0.53 2.53 20.61
CA GLY A 333 -0.64 2.30 19.17
C GLY A 333 0.58 1.56 18.61
N ARG A 334 1.78 1.96 19.01
CA ARG A 334 3.03 1.32 18.60
C ARG A 334 3.13 -0.13 19.10
N GLU A 335 2.77 -0.36 20.36
CA GLU A 335 2.76 -1.71 20.94
C GLU A 335 1.78 -2.63 20.18
N TRP A 336 0.59 -2.11 19.87
CA TRP A 336 -0.39 -2.86 19.10
C TRP A 336 0.16 -3.26 17.72
N VAL A 337 0.77 -2.32 16.97
CA VAL A 337 1.35 -2.61 15.64
C VAL A 337 2.51 -3.60 15.76
N ARG A 338 3.35 -3.48 16.79
CA ARG A 338 4.45 -4.41 17.03
C ARG A 338 3.95 -5.84 17.22
N ALA A 339 2.83 -6.01 17.92
CA ALA A 339 2.24 -7.32 18.19
C ALA A 339 1.42 -7.89 17.02
N ASN A 340 0.74 -7.03 16.22
CA ASN A 340 -0.33 -7.47 15.32
C ASN A 340 -0.09 -7.16 13.84
N ALA A 341 0.83 -6.23 13.50
CA ALA A 341 1.06 -5.81 12.12
C ALA A 341 2.55 -5.56 11.84
N ASN A 342 3.39 -6.49 12.23
CA ASN A 342 4.84 -6.40 12.14
C ASN A 342 5.39 -7.28 11.02
N TRP A 343 5.99 -6.67 10.01
CA TRP A 343 6.55 -7.38 8.87
C TRP A 343 7.66 -8.37 9.24
N ALA A 344 8.39 -8.16 10.33
CA ALA A 344 9.37 -9.15 10.79
C ALA A 344 8.72 -10.52 11.11
N ILE A 345 7.46 -10.51 11.57
CA ILE A 345 6.67 -11.71 11.87
C ILE A 345 6.00 -12.23 10.59
N ASP A 346 5.29 -11.35 9.89
CA ASP A 346 4.48 -11.72 8.72
C ASP A 346 5.37 -12.06 7.52
N GLY A 347 6.51 -11.39 7.36
CA GLY A 347 7.51 -11.73 6.34
C GLY A 347 8.13 -13.11 6.55
N ALA A 348 8.34 -13.51 7.82
CA ALA A 348 8.77 -14.88 8.12
C ALA A 348 7.67 -15.93 7.80
N ALA A 349 6.40 -15.57 8.02
CA ALA A 349 5.27 -16.43 7.62
C ALA A 349 5.15 -16.53 6.09
N PHE A 350 5.34 -15.41 5.38
CA PHE A 350 5.41 -15.36 3.92
C PHE A 350 6.48 -16.32 3.37
N ILE A 351 7.70 -16.27 3.89
CA ILE A 351 8.79 -17.14 3.45
C ILE A 351 8.45 -18.61 3.69
N ARG A 352 8.00 -18.95 4.89
CA ARG A 352 7.62 -20.36 5.22
C ARG A 352 6.55 -20.89 4.27
N GLN A 353 5.55 -20.07 3.94
CA GLN A 353 4.46 -20.48 3.06
C GLN A 353 4.96 -20.72 1.62
N LEU A 354 5.84 -19.87 1.10
CA LEU A 354 6.42 -20.09 -0.22
C LEU A 354 7.33 -21.34 -0.26
N GLU A 355 8.10 -21.56 0.80
CA GLU A 355 8.94 -22.75 0.92
C GLU A 355 8.13 -24.04 1.00
N GLU A 356 6.97 -24.03 1.65
CA GLU A 356 6.04 -25.13 1.69
C GLU A 356 5.54 -25.48 0.28
N TRP A 357 5.07 -24.47 -0.47
CA TRP A 357 4.57 -24.66 -1.83
C TRP A 357 5.67 -25.04 -2.85
N ALA A 358 6.92 -24.67 -2.59
CA ALA A 358 8.04 -25.09 -3.43
C ALA A 358 8.45 -26.55 -3.27
N ARG A 359 8.04 -27.20 -2.15
CA ARG A 359 8.35 -28.60 -1.84
C ARG A 359 7.26 -29.59 -2.28
N GLY A 360 6.06 -29.12 -2.46
CA GLY A 360 4.87 -29.92 -2.79
C GLY A 360 4.49 -29.88 -4.21
#